data_b5f4eb350158afc608b9f9e8dc970ff6
#
_entry.id   b5f4eb350158afc608b9f9e8dc970ff6
#
_cell.length_a   1.000
_cell.length_b   1.000
_cell.length_c   1.000
_cell.angle_alpha   90.00
_cell.angle_beta   90.00
_cell.angle_gamma   90.00
#
_symmetry.space_group_name_H-M   'P 1'
#
loop_
_entity.id
_entity.type
_entity.pdbx_description
1 polymer ?
#
loop_
_entity_poly.entity_id
_entity_poly.type
_entity_poly.pdbx_seq_one_letter_code
_entity_poly.pdbx_strand_id
1 'polypeptide(L)'
;QVYPHADQKTVDVKIKLSNPFEQMIVAAVQIEMEAFNTGLEHHIQFNKNIVVQQDEIIFQIPMGDDALEWSEFSPTLYRLTANIQGENIQDSQSTTFGLRDFKAEGTQFNINGLTTFLRGKHDACVFPLTGHVPMDTAAWRRYFRIAKEYGINHCRFHSWCPPKACFEAADIEGFYLQPELPFWGKMEKGDTTLIHFLTKEGLQIQEAYGNHASFVMMAIGNELSGDQEAMVDMIARFRSEDGRHLYASGSNDYLGFNGPAAGDDYFTTCRVPGANVFSNHTRGSFSFADAEDGGYINHTYPNSVMNFESAIEQCSLPIIGHETGQFQCYPNYEEIKKYTGALKPWNLEIFRKRLGESG
;
A
#
# COMPACT_ATOMS: atom_id res chain seq x y z
N GLN A 1 -18.28 -1.56 4.03
CA GLN A 1 -17.01 -2.21 3.73
C GLN A 1 -17.24 -3.54 3.02
N VAL A 2 -16.33 -3.94 2.14
CA VAL A 2 -16.37 -5.21 1.41
C VAL A 2 -15.09 -5.99 1.73
N TYR A 3 -15.24 -7.22 2.19
CA TYR A 3 -14.13 -8.12 2.51
C TYR A 3 -14.15 -9.29 1.52
N PRO A 4 -13.30 -9.26 0.48
CA PRO A 4 -13.21 -10.33 -0.52
C PRO A 4 -12.55 -11.59 0.05
N HIS A 5 -13.04 -12.75 -0.35
CA HIS A 5 -12.47 -14.08 -0.12
C HIS A 5 -12.33 -14.77 -1.48
N ALA A 6 -11.24 -14.49 -2.20
CA ALA A 6 -11.08 -14.94 -3.58
C ALA A 6 -11.00 -16.49 -3.68
N ASP A 7 -10.35 -17.13 -2.71
CA ASP A 7 -10.25 -18.59 -2.61
C ASP A 7 -11.61 -19.28 -2.42
N GLN A 8 -12.56 -18.62 -1.77
CA GLN A 8 -13.93 -19.10 -1.53
C GLN A 8 -14.94 -18.56 -2.56
N LYS A 9 -14.52 -17.62 -3.39
CA LYS A 9 -15.40 -16.87 -4.31
C LYS A 9 -16.61 -16.27 -3.61
N THR A 10 -16.37 -15.63 -2.46
CA THR A 10 -17.38 -14.94 -1.66
C THR A 10 -16.89 -13.55 -1.29
N VAL A 11 -17.81 -12.69 -0.89
CA VAL A 11 -17.52 -11.41 -0.25
C VAL A 11 -18.36 -11.25 1.00
N ASP A 12 -17.78 -10.73 2.07
CA ASP A 12 -18.53 -10.26 3.22
C ASP A 12 -18.79 -8.77 3.03
N VAL A 13 -20.06 -8.40 3.00
CA VAL A 13 -20.52 -7.02 2.88
C VAL A 13 -20.97 -6.52 4.24
N LYS A 14 -20.23 -5.60 4.80
CA LYS A 14 -20.48 -4.99 6.10
C LYS A 14 -21.13 -3.64 5.90
N ILE A 15 -22.36 -3.50 6.38
CA ILE A 15 -23.17 -2.28 6.33
C ILE A 15 -23.28 -1.71 7.74
N LYS A 16 -22.78 -0.49 7.93
CA LYS A 16 -23.01 0.29 9.15
C LYS A 16 -24.29 1.10 8.99
N LEU A 17 -25.15 1.04 9.98
CA LEU A 17 -26.43 1.71 10.02
C LEU A 17 -26.42 2.75 11.14
N SER A 18 -27.01 3.91 10.89
CA SER A 18 -27.24 4.91 11.93
C SER A 18 -28.73 4.95 12.23
N ASN A 19 -29.11 4.51 13.43
CA ASN A 19 -30.48 4.55 13.91
C ASN A 19 -30.57 5.37 15.21
N PRO A 20 -30.56 6.71 15.12
CA PRO A 20 -30.44 7.59 16.27
C PRO A 20 -31.71 7.56 17.14
N PHE A 21 -32.81 6.96 16.68
CA PHE A 21 -34.07 6.88 17.43
C PHE A 21 -34.27 5.54 18.13
N GLU A 22 -33.31 4.59 17.99
CA GLU A 22 -33.35 3.25 18.60
C GLU A 22 -34.68 2.48 18.36
N GLN A 23 -35.37 2.82 17.28
CA GLN A 23 -36.63 2.16 16.91
C GLN A 23 -36.35 0.87 16.16
N MET A 24 -37.15 -0.14 16.40
CA MET A 24 -37.12 -1.36 15.62
C MET A 24 -37.63 -1.07 14.20
N ILE A 25 -36.75 -1.20 13.22
CA ILE A 25 -37.04 -0.94 11.81
C ILE A 25 -37.00 -2.25 11.04
N VAL A 26 -38.07 -2.56 10.32
CA VAL A 26 -38.09 -3.64 9.33
C VAL A 26 -37.76 -3.05 7.98
N ALA A 27 -36.72 -3.57 7.32
CA ALA A 27 -36.28 -3.08 6.02
C ALA A 27 -35.86 -4.23 5.11
N ALA A 28 -35.95 -4.00 3.80
CA ALA A 28 -35.34 -4.82 2.79
C ALA A 28 -33.96 -4.22 2.44
N VAL A 29 -32.93 -5.05 2.40
CA VAL A 29 -31.62 -4.71 1.86
C VAL A 29 -31.48 -5.41 0.52
N GLN A 30 -31.14 -4.64 -0.51
CA GLN A 30 -30.81 -5.12 -1.84
C GLN A 30 -29.37 -4.74 -2.15
N ILE A 31 -28.55 -5.71 -2.51
CA ILE A 31 -27.16 -5.50 -2.91
C ILE A 31 -27.01 -5.96 -4.36
N GLU A 32 -26.47 -5.08 -5.18
CA GLU A 32 -26.10 -5.36 -6.56
C GLU A 32 -24.59 -5.17 -6.73
N MET A 33 -23.95 -6.12 -7.41
CA MET A 33 -22.54 -6.05 -7.73
C MET A 33 -22.35 -6.31 -9.21
N GLU A 34 -21.66 -5.42 -9.90
CA GLU A 34 -21.43 -5.47 -11.33
C GLU A 34 -19.95 -5.22 -11.65
N ALA A 35 -19.36 -6.08 -12.48
CA ALA A 35 -18.04 -5.83 -13.05
C ALA A 35 -18.14 -4.72 -14.10
N PHE A 36 -17.28 -3.68 -14.03
CA PHE A 36 -17.50 -2.48 -14.84
C PHE A 36 -16.32 -2.04 -15.71
N ASN A 37 -15.10 -2.49 -15.45
CA ASN A 37 -13.88 -2.06 -16.18
C ASN A 37 -13.25 -3.19 -17.01
N THR A 38 -14.06 -4.14 -17.39
CA THR A 38 -13.68 -5.31 -18.19
C THR A 38 -14.68 -5.50 -19.34
N GLY A 39 -14.30 -6.24 -20.38
CA GLY A 39 -15.23 -6.64 -21.44
C GLY A 39 -16.06 -7.89 -21.11
N LEU A 40 -15.92 -8.44 -19.90
CA LEU A 40 -16.68 -9.58 -19.42
C LEU A 40 -17.85 -9.11 -18.57
N GLU A 41 -18.99 -9.73 -18.73
CA GLU A 41 -20.16 -9.46 -17.89
C GLU A 41 -20.16 -10.39 -16.69
N HIS A 42 -20.30 -9.81 -15.50
CA HIS A 42 -20.53 -10.55 -14.27
C HIS A 42 -21.37 -9.68 -13.33
N HIS A 43 -22.53 -10.20 -12.92
CA HIS A 43 -23.51 -9.47 -12.14
C HIS A 43 -24.09 -10.36 -11.04
N ILE A 44 -24.12 -9.86 -9.83
CA ILE A 44 -24.68 -10.53 -8.64
C ILE A 44 -25.78 -9.66 -8.05
N GLN A 45 -26.90 -10.29 -7.70
CA GLN A 45 -27.99 -9.69 -6.95
C GLN A 45 -28.23 -10.47 -5.66
N PHE A 46 -28.35 -9.75 -4.57
CA PHE A 46 -28.65 -10.30 -3.26
C PHE A 46 -29.74 -9.48 -2.59
N ASN A 47 -30.78 -10.15 -2.05
CA ASN A 47 -31.88 -9.50 -1.38
C ASN A 47 -32.15 -10.16 -0.02
N LYS A 48 -32.31 -9.35 1.02
CA LYS A 48 -32.57 -9.83 2.37
C LYS A 48 -33.48 -8.87 3.13
N ASN A 49 -34.52 -9.42 3.75
CA ASN A 49 -35.29 -8.68 4.75
C ASN A 49 -34.56 -8.74 6.09
N ILE A 50 -34.47 -7.61 6.76
CA ILE A 50 -33.80 -7.46 8.04
C ILE A 50 -34.69 -6.75 9.06
N VAL A 51 -34.40 -7.00 10.31
CA VAL A 51 -34.86 -6.16 11.41
C VAL A 51 -33.65 -5.42 11.96
N VAL A 52 -33.63 -4.11 11.81
CA VAL A 52 -32.56 -3.27 12.30
C VAL A 52 -32.62 -3.18 13.80
N GLN A 53 -31.74 -3.87 14.49
CA GLN A 53 -31.57 -3.83 15.96
C GLN A 53 -30.11 -3.51 16.33
N GLN A 54 -29.22 -3.52 15.35
CA GLN A 54 -27.79 -3.32 15.53
C GLN A 54 -27.31 -2.22 14.57
N ASP A 55 -26.25 -1.56 14.94
CA ASP A 55 -25.62 -0.51 14.11
C ASP A 55 -24.78 -1.10 12.95
N GLU A 56 -24.67 -2.42 12.87
CA GLU A 56 -23.85 -3.11 11.88
C GLU A 56 -24.51 -4.43 11.46
N ILE A 57 -24.48 -4.72 10.16
CA ILE A 57 -24.94 -5.97 9.56
C ILE A 57 -23.90 -6.47 8.60
N ILE A 58 -23.66 -7.79 8.61
CA ILE A 58 -22.74 -8.45 7.69
C ILE A 58 -23.50 -9.49 6.87
N PHE A 59 -23.28 -9.47 5.56
CA PHE A 59 -23.79 -10.47 4.62
C PHE A 59 -22.64 -11.15 3.91
N GLN A 60 -22.54 -12.46 3.99
CA GLN A 60 -21.69 -13.26 3.14
C GLN A 60 -22.43 -13.57 1.85
N ILE A 61 -21.87 -13.14 0.72
CA ILE A 61 -22.51 -13.23 -0.60
C ILE A 61 -21.61 -14.04 -1.53
N PRO A 62 -22.09 -15.16 -2.11
CA PRO A 62 -21.38 -15.90 -3.13
C PRO A 62 -21.24 -15.08 -4.41
N MET A 63 -20.04 -15.09 -4.98
CA MET A 63 -19.73 -14.44 -6.26
C MET A 63 -19.89 -15.37 -7.47
N GLY A 64 -20.04 -16.68 -7.25
CA GLY A 64 -20.16 -17.69 -8.31
C GLY A 64 -18.80 -18.18 -8.85
N ASP A 65 -18.85 -19.27 -9.61
CA ASP A 65 -17.65 -19.91 -10.15
C ASP A 65 -16.95 -19.08 -11.23
N ASP A 66 -17.69 -18.22 -11.91
CA ASP A 66 -17.26 -17.31 -12.96
C ASP A 66 -16.85 -15.92 -12.44
N ALA A 67 -16.69 -15.78 -11.13
CA ALA A 67 -16.21 -14.55 -10.50
C ALA A 67 -14.87 -14.09 -11.07
N LEU A 68 -14.79 -12.81 -11.38
CA LEU A 68 -13.60 -12.19 -11.99
C LEU A 68 -12.68 -11.66 -10.89
N GLU A 69 -11.46 -12.17 -10.85
CA GLU A 69 -10.47 -11.75 -9.85
C GLU A 69 -9.71 -10.50 -10.29
N TRP A 70 -9.25 -9.73 -9.31
CA TRP A 70 -8.37 -8.59 -9.52
C TRP A 70 -6.90 -8.98 -9.34
N SER A 71 -6.06 -8.58 -10.28
CA SER A 71 -4.60 -8.67 -10.21
C SER A 71 -3.94 -7.57 -11.05
N GLU A 72 -2.60 -7.48 -11.02
CA GLU A 72 -1.85 -6.53 -11.87
C GLU A 72 -2.05 -6.77 -13.38
N PHE A 73 -2.42 -7.97 -13.79
CA PHE A 73 -2.61 -8.37 -15.19
C PHE A 73 -4.09 -8.33 -15.62
N SER A 74 -4.99 -8.48 -14.67
CA SER A 74 -6.44 -8.45 -14.87
C SER A 74 -7.10 -7.63 -13.77
N PRO A 75 -7.03 -6.29 -13.83
CA PRO A 75 -7.50 -5.43 -12.75
C PRO A 75 -9.02 -5.22 -12.78
N THR A 76 -9.77 -6.33 -12.76
CA THR A 76 -11.23 -6.31 -12.78
C THR A 76 -11.79 -5.78 -11.48
N LEU A 77 -12.67 -4.80 -11.57
CA LEU A 77 -13.34 -4.14 -10.44
C LEU A 77 -14.84 -4.37 -10.49
N TYR A 78 -15.42 -4.48 -9.32
CA TYR A 78 -16.87 -4.50 -9.11
C TYR A 78 -17.34 -3.18 -8.52
N ARG A 79 -18.47 -2.70 -8.99
CA ARG A 79 -19.28 -1.71 -8.31
C ARG A 79 -20.33 -2.42 -7.49
N LEU A 80 -20.32 -2.21 -6.19
CA LEU A 80 -21.35 -2.65 -5.27
C LEU A 80 -22.28 -1.48 -4.96
N THR A 81 -23.57 -1.68 -5.10
CA THR A 81 -24.60 -0.75 -4.64
C THR A 81 -25.50 -1.47 -3.63
N ALA A 82 -25.58 -0.92 -2.43
CA ALA A 82 -26.45 -1.39 -1.38
C ALA A 82 -27.62 -0.40 -1.19
N ASN A 83 -28.83 -0.88 -1.38
CA ASN A 83 -30.07 -0.14 -1.15
C ASN A 83 -30.75 -0.69 0.09
N ILE A 84 -31.25 0.19 0.96
CA ILE A 84 -32.09 -0.15 2.08
C ILE A 84 -33.44 0.54 1.93
N GLN A 85 -34.52 -0.22 2.09
CA GLN A 85 -35.90 0.29 2.00
C GLN A 85 -36.78 -0.29 3.08
N GLY A 86 -37.44 0.57 3.81
CA GLY A 86 -38.48 0.24 4.82
C GLY A 86 -39.64 1.21 4.72
N GLU A 87 -40.54 1.15 5.66
CA GLU A 87 -41.78 1.94 5.61
C GLU A 87 -41.51 3.46 5.57
N ASN A 88 -40.49 3.93 6.31
CA ASN A 88 -40.14 5.35 6.40
C ASN A 88 -38.65 5.58 6.20
N ILE A 89 -37.93 4.61 5.64
CA ILE A 89 -36.50 4.73 5.37
C ILE A 89 -36.19 4.34 3.91
N GLN A 90 -35.31 5.10 3.30
CA GLN A 90 -34.72 4.78 2.02
C GLN A 90 -33.33 5.39 2.00
N ASP A 91 -32.32 4.56 1.76
CA ASP A 91 -30.95 5.02 1.54
C ASP A 91 -30.25 4.12 0.55
N SER A 92 -29.21 4.66 -0.10
CA SER A 92 -28.41 3.97 -1.10
C SER A 92 -26.97 4.39 -1.01
N GLN A 93 -26.08 3.40 -0.92
CA GLN A 93 -24.63 3.64 -0.92
C GLN A 93 -23.93 2.76 -1.95
N SER A 94 -22.91 3.32 -2.59
CA SER A 94 -22.11 2.58 -3.56
C SER A 94 -20.62 2.64 -3.23
N THR A 95 -19.92 1.54 -3.50
CA THR A 95 -18.47 1.44 -3.39
C THR A 95 -17.92 0.57 -4.50
N THR A 96 -16.61 0.60 -4.69
CA THR A 96 -15.91 -0.31 -5.61
C THR A 96 -14.98 -1.23 -4.83
N PHE A 97 -14.74 -2.43 -5.36
CA PHE A 97 -13.79 -3.38 -4.82
C PHE A 97 -13.24 -4.29 -5.93
N GLY A 98 -12.14 -4.98 -5.68
CA GLY A 98 -11.67 -6.09 -6.50
C GLY A 98 -11.69 -7.38 -5.70
N LEU A 99 -12.11 -8.47 -6.32
CA LEU A 99 -12.05 -9.80 -5.72
C LEU A 99 -10.59 -10.27 -5.76
N ARG A 100 -9.91 -10.19 -4.63
CA ARG A 100 -8.49 -10.58 -4.54
C ARG A 100 -8.15 -11.14 -3.18
N ASP A 101 -7.09 -11.95 -3.15
CA ASP A 101 -6.42 -12.44 -1.97
C ASP A 101 -4.92 -12.17 -2.12
N PHE A 102 -4.35 -11.29 -1.31
CA PHE A 102 -2.92 -10.95 -1.32
C PHE A 102 -2.29 -11.37 0.00
N LYS A 103 -1.35 -12.32 -0.07
CA LYS A 103 -0.76 -12.97 1.10
C LYS A 103 0.77 -12.97 1.05
N ALA A 104 1.37 -13.13 2.22
CA ALA A 104 2.75 -13.57 2.41
C ALA A 104 2.75 -15.07 2.70
N GLU A 105 3.41 -15.86 1.85
CA GLU A 105 3.54 -17.30 2.01
C GLU A 105 5.04 -17.68 2.05
N GLY A 106 5.54 -17.97 3.25
CA GLY A 106 6.96 -18.13 3.46
C GLY A 106 7.71 -16.84 3.10
N THR A 107 8.65 -16.93 2.18
CA THR A 107 9.48 -15.80 1.74
C THR A 107 8.96 -15.07 0.50
N GLN A 108 7.73 -15.36 0.07
CA GLN A 108 7.18 -14.81 -1.17
C GLN A 108 5.81 -14.17 -0.96
N PHE A 109 5.48 -13.22 -1.83
CA PHE A 109 4.13 -12.70 -1.95
C PHE A 109 3.32 -13.54 -2.93
N ASN A 110 2.03 -13.61 -2.67
CA ASN A 110 1.08 -14.36 -3.48
C ASN A 110 -0.16 -13.50 -3.76
N ILE A 111 -0.64 -13.55 -5.00
CA ILE A 111 -1.92 -12.96 -5.41
C ILE A 111 -2.81 -14.06 -6.00
N ASN A 112 -3.97 -14.31 -5.41
CA ASN A 112 -4.95 -15.30 -5.87
C ASN A 112 -4.32 -16.69 -6.11
N GLY A 113 -3.44 -17.15 -5.19
CA GLY A 113 -2.76 -18.44 -5.32
C GLY A 113 -1.54 -18.43 -6.25
N LEU A 114 -1.15 -17.30 -6.84
CA LEU A 114 -0.01 -17.20 -7.74
C LEU A 114 1.09 -16.33 -7.12
N THR A 115 2.33 -16.81 -7.15
CA THR A 115 3.48 -16.02 -6.70
C THR A 115 3.59 -14.73 -7.51
N THR A 116 3.75 -13.62 -6.81
CA THR A 116 3.99 -12.31 -7.41
C THR A 116 5.27 -11.67 -6.88
N PHE A 117 5.96 -10.93 -7.74
CA PHE A 117 7.17 -10.19 -7.39
C PHE A 117 6.89 -8.69 -7.41
N LEU A 118 7.15 -8.02 -6.29
CA LEU A 118 7.01 -6.59 -6.21
C LEU A 118 8.26 -5.91 -6.80
N ARG A 119 8.06 -5.20 -7.89
CA ARG A 119 9.04 -4.31 -8.52
C ARG A 119 8.65 -2.89 -8.13
N GLY A 120 9.13 -2.47 -6.97
CA GLY A 120 8.67 -1.28 -6.31
C GLY A 120 9.37 0.00 -6.74
N LYS A 121 8.69 1.10 -6.59
CA LYS A 121 9.25 2.45 -6.54
C LYS A 121 8.95 3.10 -5.19
N HIS A 122 9.82 4.00 -4.81
CA HIS A 122 9.66 4.87 -3.66
C HIS A 122 8.98 6.19 -4.08
N ASP A 123 8.06 6.69 -3.25
CA ASP A 123 7.42 7.99 -3.43
C ASP A 123 7.41 8.78 -2.11
N ALA A 124 8.11 9.89 -2.09
CA ALA A 124 8.25 10.78 -0.93
C ALA A 124 7.42 12.06 -1.09
N CYS A 125 6.28 12.01 -1.76
CA CYS A 125 5.38 13.16 -1.99
C CYS A 125 6.07 14.34 -2.71
N VAL A 126 6.92 14.04 -3.71
CA VAL A 126 7.70 15.05 -4.42
C VAL A 126 7.07 15.35 -5.78
N PHE A 127 6.42 16.50 -5.88
CA PHE A 127 5.76 17.01 -7.09
C PHE A 127 6.31 18.39 -7.47
N PRO A 128 7.52 18.46 -8.06
CA PRO A 128 8.27 19.71 -8.16
C PRO A 128 7.67 20.72 -9.12
N LEU A 129 6.88 20.30 -10.10
CA LEU A 129 6.24 21.22 -11.06
C LEU A 129 5.02 21.93 -10.48
N THR A 130 4.30 21.27 -9.58
CA THR A 130 3.04 21.78 -9.01
C THR A 130 3.18 22.21 -7.55
N GLY A 131 4.10 21.60 -6.81
CA GLY A 131 4.26 21.81 -5.36
C GLY A 131 3.17 21.12 -4.53
N HIS A 132 2.32 20.33 -5.13
CA HIS A 132 1.28 19.57 -4.46
C HIS A 132 1.00 18.26 -5.18
N VAL A 133 0.47 17.31 -4.42
CA VAL A 133 0.03 16.01 -4.91
C VAL A 133 -1.15 16.16 -5.89
N PRO A 134 -1.22 15.37 -6.97
CA PRO A 134 -2.42 15.31 -7.81
C PRO A 134 -3.64 14.82 -7.04
N MET A 135 -4.78 15.48 -7.23
CA MET A 135 -6.04 15.15 -6.57
C MET A 135 -7.05 14.52 -7.54
N ASP A 136 -6.64 14.23 -8.76
CA ASP A 136 -7.47 13.62 -9.80
C ASP A 136 -6.93 12.26 -10.25
N THR A 137 -7.85 11.35 -10.57
CA THR A 137 -7.54 9.98 -10.97
C THR A 137 -6.77 9.93 -12.30
N ALA A 138 -7.00 10.87 -13.23
CA ALA A 138 -6.34 10.85 -14.54
C ALA A 138 -4.83 11.08 -14.44
N ALA A 139 -4.40 12.02 -13.57
CA ALA A 139 -2.98 12.27 -13.32
C ALA A 139 -2.30 11.05 -12.68
N TRP A 140 -2.95 10.40 -11.71
CA TRP A 140 -2.43 9.20 -11.09
C TRP A 140 -2.42 7.99 -12.03
N ARG A 141 -3.41 7.84 -12.90
CA ARG A 141 -3.39 6.79 -13.95
C ARG A 141 -2.21 6.98 -14.89
N ARG A 142 -1.93 8.22 -15.31
CA ARG A 142 -0.74 8.53 -16.11
C ARG A 142 0.55 8.16 -15.36
N TYR A 143 0.63 8.49 -14.06
CA TYR A 143 1.76 8.14 -13.20
C TYR A 143 2.03 6.63 -13.16
N PHE A 144 0.99 5.82 -12.91
CA PHE A 144 1.12 4.36 -12.86
C PHE A 144 1.41 3.73 -14.22
N ARG A 145 0.84 4.24 -15.30
CA ARG A 145 1.15 3.77 -16.66
C ARG A 145 2.61 3.96 -17.00
N ILE A 146 3.17 5.14 -16.71
CA ILE A 146 4.60 5.40 -16.90
C ILE A 146 5.43 4.42 -16.05
N ALA A 147 5.07 4.20 -14.78
CA ALA A 147 5.77 3.24 -13.93
C ALA A 147 5.72 1.83 -14.52
N LYS A 148 4.56 1.38 -15.02
CA LYS A 148 4.39 0.06 -15.67
C LYS A 148 5.21 -0.08 -16.95
N GLU A 149 5.42 0.98 -17.73
CA GLU A 149 6.32 0.98 -18.91
C GLU A 149 7.78 0.64 -18.51
N TYR A 150 8.17 0.96 -17.27
CA TYR A 150 9.47 0.57 -16.69
C TYR A 150 9.42 -0.77 -15.93
N GLY A 151 8.32 -1.52 -16.03
CA GLY A 151 8.15 -2.80 -15.35
C GLY A 151 7.85 -2.71 -13.86
N ILE A 152 7.53 -1.53 -13.35
CA ILE A 152 7.19 -1.30 -11.94
C ILE A 152 5.71 -1.62 -11.72
N ASN A 153 5.40 -2.35 -10.65
CA ASN A 153 4.04 -2.76 -10.29
C ASN A 153 3.64 -2.39 -8.85
N HIS A 154 4.53 -1.77 -8.09
CA HIS A 154 4.34 -1.46 -6.68
C HIS A 154 4.85 -0.05 -6.33
N CYS A 155 4.18 0.64 -5.42
CA CYS A 155 4.62 1.93 -4.88
C CYS A 155 4.55 1.93 -3.36
N ARG A 156 5.68 2.20 -2.73
CA ARG A 156 5.78 2.54 -1.33
C ARG A 156 5.68 4.06 -1.16
N PHE A 157 4.75 4.52 -0.35
CA PHE A 157 4.58 5.94 0.00
C PHE A 157 5.29 6.23 1.31
N HIS A 158 6.46 6.82 1.21
CA HIS A 158 7.36 7.07 2.33
C HIS A 158 6.77 8.08 3.33
N SER A 159 6.38 7.59 4.50
CA SER A 159 5.83 8.39 5.60
C SER A 159 4.60 9.22 5.23
N TRP A 160 3.77 8.74 4.30
CA TRP A 160 2.51 9.38 3.96
C TRP A 160 1.51 8.43 3.31
N CYS A 161 0.23 8.81 3.36
CA CYS A 161 -0.85 8.13 2.66
C CYS A 161 -1.34 9.00 1.50
N PRO A 162 -1.40 8.48 0.26
CA PRO A 162 -1.84 9.26 -0.88
C PRO A 162 -3.36 9.49 -0.86
N PRO A 163 -3.87 10.46 -1.65
CA PRO A 163 -5.31 10.73 -1.72
C PRO A 163 -6.09 9.61 -2.40
N LYS A 164 -7.40 9.58 -2.21
CA LYS A 164 -8.34 8.61 -2.80
C LYS A 164 -8.14 8.42 -4.31
N ALA A 165 -7.89 9.50 -5.04
CA ALA A 165 -7.64 9.46 -6.48
C ALA A 165 -6.45 8.55 -6.87
N CYS A 166 -5.45 8.42 -6.00
CA CYS A 166 -4.33 7.50 -6.19
C CYS A 166 -4.79 6.04 -6.12
N PHE A 167 -5.56 5.69 -5.08
CA PHE A 167 -6.09 4.33 -4.92
C PHE A 167 -7.03 3.96 -6.08
N GLU A 168 -7.95 4.84 -6.46
CA GLU A 168 -8.84 4.63 -7.61
C GLU A 168 -8.06 4.38 -8.91
N ALA A 169 -7.00 5.14 -9.14
CA ALA A 169 -6.15 4.97 -10.31
C ALA A 169 -5.38 3.65 -10.28
N ALA A 170 -4.82 3.29 -9.13
CA ALA A 170 -4.08 2.05 -8.94
C ALA A 170 -4.98 0.82 -9.10
N ASP A 171 -6.21 0.87 -8.59
CA ASP A 171 -7.20 -0.18 -8.79
C ASP A 171 -7.46 -0.46 -10.28
N ILE A 172 -7.64 0.62 -11.06
CA ILE A 172 -7.92 0.53 -12.50
C ILE A 172 -6.69 0.05 -13.29
N GLU A 173 -5.50 0.51 -12.93
CA GLU A 173 -4.27 0.18 -13.65
C GLU A 173 -3.63 -1.13 -13.18
N GLY A 174 -4.15 -1.79 -12.14
CA GLY A 174 -3.56 -3.00 -11.57
C GLY A 174 -2.19 -2.73 -10.96
N PHE A 175 -2.15 -1.91 -9.93
CA PHE A 175 -0.90 -1.47 -9.30
C PHE A 175 -0.98 -1.67 -7.78
N TYR A 176 0.05 -2.20 -7.15
CA TYR A 176 0.06 -2.48 -5.71
C TYR A 176 0.52 -1.26 -4.92
N LEU A 177 -0.17 -0.93 -3.84
CA LEU A 177 0.13 0.23 -3.00
C LEU A 177 0.49 -0.17 -1.57
N GLN A 178 1.48 0.54 -1.03
CA GLN A 178 1.94 0.46 0.34
C GLN A 178 2.01 1.87 0.95
N PRO A 179 0.91 2.42 1.46
CA PRO A 179 0.95 3.65 2.25
C PRO A 179 1.64 3.40 3.60
N GLU A 180 2.20 4.47 4.15
CA GLU A 180 2.76 4.50 5.49
C GLU A 180 2.05 5.56 6.34
N LEU A 181 2.08 5.38 7.66
CA LEU A 181 1.69 6.45 8.56
C LEU A 181 2.68 7.62 8.46
N PRO A 182 2.25 8.85 8.75
CA PRO A 182 3.08 10.04 8.64
C PRO A 182 4.10 10.12 9.79
N PHE A 183 4.96 9.11 9.89
CA PHE A 183 5.90 8.99 10.97
C PHE A 183 7.30 8.54 10.50
N TRP A 184 8.29 9.28 10.96
CA TRP A 184 9.72 9.00 10.78
C TRP A 184 10.45 9.47 12.03
N GLY A 185 10.86 8.53 12.87
CA GLY A 185 11.49 8.89 14.13
C GLY A 185 11.50 7.79 15.18
N LYS A 186 11.62 8.21 16.42
CA LYS A 186 11.67 7.34 17.58
C LYS A 186 10.31 7.26 18.27
N MET A 187 9.77 6.05 18.39
CA MET A 187 8.56 5.81 19.17
C MET A 187 8.91 5.62 20.64
N GLU A 188 8.48 6.56 21.47
CA GLU A 188 8.71 6.49 22.93
C GLU A 188 7.47 5.89 23.60
N LYS A 189 7.65 4.85 24.45
CA LYS A 189 6.55 4.17 25.16
C LYS A 189 5.68 5.13 25.98
N GLY A 190 6.27 6.19 26.49
CA GLY A 190 5.57 7.23 27.26
C GLY A 190 4.81 8.24 26.44
N ASP A 191 5.04 8.32 25.13
CA ASP A 191 4.32 9.26 24.25
C ASP A 191 2.98 8.68 23.80
N THR A 192 2.06 8.59 24.73
CA THR A 192 0.71 8.10 24.48
C THR A 192 -0.08 8.96 23.50
N THR A 193 0.26 10.25 23.39
CA THR A 193 -0.39 11.18 22.46
C THR A 193 -0.04 10.83 21.02
N LEU A 194 1.23 10.62 20.72
CA LEU A 194 1.70 10.22 19.41
C LEU A 194 1.16 8.84 19.03
N ILE A 195 1.28 7.86 19.92
CA ILE A 195 0.77 6.49 19.70
C ILE A 195 -0.72 6.51 19.41
N HIS A 196 -1.50 7.24 20.19
CA HIS A 196 -2.95 7.39 19.96
C HIS A 196 -3.25 8.04 18.60
N PHE A 197 -2.54 9.12 18.26
CA PHE A 197 -2.70 9.79 16.97
C PHE A 197 -2.39 8.84 15.80
N LEU A 198 -1.24 8.17 15.81
CA LEU A 198 -0.85 7.25 14.75
C LEU A 198 -1.80 6.05 14.63
N THR A 199 -2.25 5.51 15.76
CA THR A 199 -3.25 4.42 15.77
C THR A 199 -4.55 4.89 15.13
N LYS A 200 -5.06 6.05 15.52
CA LYS A 200 -6.29 6.61 14.96
C LYS A 200 -6.14 6.87 13.46
N GLU A 201 -5.03 7.45 13.03
CA GLU A 201 -4.74 7.72 11.61
C GLU A 201 -4.73 6.43 10.79
N GLY A 202 -4.08 5.36 11.27
CA GLY A 202 -4.06 4.08 10.59
C GLY A 202 -5.46 3.45 10.47
N LEU A 203 -6.27 3.50 11.51
CA LEU A 203 -7.65 3.02 11.47
C LEU A 203 -8.50 3.83 10.48
N GLN A 204 -8.28 5.14 10.38
CA GLN A 204 -8.97 5.99 9.39
C GLN A 204 -8.53 5.67 7.96
N ILE A 205 -7.25 5.37 7.72
CA ILE A 205 -6.76 4.91 6.41
C ILE A 205 -7.43 3.59 6.02
N GLN A 206 -7.54 2.62 6.94
CA GLN A 206 -8.24 1.35 6.70
C GLN A 206 -9.73 1.58 6.40
N GLU A 207 -10.39 2.43 7.17
CA GLU A 207 -11.82 2.73 6.96
C GLU A 207 -12.07 3.44 5.63
N ALA A 208 -11.22 4.39 5.27
CA ALA A 208 -11.38 5.18 4.04
C ALA A 208 -11.01 4.40 2.77
N TYR A 209 -9.96 3.58 2.84
CA TYR A 209 -9.33 3.00 1.65
C TYR A 209 -9.32 1.47 1.61
N GLY A 210 -9.76 0.79 2.65
CA GLY A 210 -9.70 -0.67 2.77
C GLY A 210 -10.43 -1.45 1.67
N ASN A 211 -11.40 -0.85 0.98
CA ASN A 211 -12.07 -1.47 -0.16
C ASN A 211 -11.26 -1.45 -1.46
N HIS A 212 -10.20 -0.63 -1.54
CA HIS A 212 -9.38 -0.55 -2.74
C HIS A 212 -8.54 -1.80 -2.94
N ALA A 213 -8.70 -2.47 -4.08
CA ALA A 213 -7.98 -3.70 -4.38
C ALA A 213 -6.46 -3.51 -4.44
N SER A 214 -6.02 -2.33 -4.84
CA SER A 214 -4.62 -1.92 -4.90
C SER A 214 -3.95 -1.76 -3.53
N PHE A 215 -4.72 -1.51 -2.47
CA PHE A 215 -4.20 -1.37 -1.12
C PHE A 215 -3.87 -2.75 -0.54
N VAL A 216 -2.65 -3.20 -0.69
CA VAL A 216 -2.23 -4.55 -0.30
C VAL A 216 -1.33 -4.60 0.93
N MET A 217 -0.64 -3.51 1.24
CA MET A 217 0.37 -3.45 2.30
C MET A 217 0.29 -2.11 3.03
N MET A 218 0.64 -2.10 4.33
CA MET A 218 0.74 -0.89 5.14
C MET A 218 1.88 -1.02 6.15
N ALA A 219 2.65 0.05 6.34
CA ALA A 219 3.66 0.13 7.39
C ALA A 219 3.43 1.35 8.28
N ILE A 220 3.94 1.30 9.52
CA ILE A 220 3.71 2.39 10.49
C ILE A 220 4.68 3.55 10.36
N GLY A 221 5.61 3.51 9.41
CA GLY A 221 6.50 4.64 9.11
C GLY A 221 7.86 4.22 8.56
N ASN A 222 8.76 5.20 8.47
CA ASN A 222 10.09 5.05 7.89
C ASN A 222 11.19 5.07 8.96
N GLU A 223 12.16 4.15 8.86
CA GLU A 223 13.39 4.12 9.67
C GLU A 223 13.13 4.34 11.16
N LEU A 224 12.14 3.62 11.67
CA LEU A 224 11.67 3.80 13.03
C LEU A 224 12.67 3.23 14.03
N SER A 225 12.64 3.80 15.22
CA SER A 225 13.38 3.32 16.39
C SER A 225 12.55 3.47 17.66
N GLY A 226 13.05 2.96 18.78
CA GLY A 226 12.41 3.12 20.09
C GLY A 226 11.65 1.88 20.53
N ASP A 227 10.42 2.04 20.98
CA ASP A 227 9.63 0.97 21.61
C ASP A 227 9.02 0.01 20.59
N GLN A 228 9.67 -1.11 20.37
CA GLN A 228 9.19 -2.16 19.46
C GLN A 228 7.89 -2.81 19.93
N GLU A 229 7.65 -2.93 21.24
CA GLU A 229 6.41 -3.50 21.75
C GLU A 229 5.20 -2.65 21.35
N ALA A 230 5.32 -1.32 21.47
CA ALA A 230 4.28 -0.39 21.01
C ALA A 230 4.03 -0.48 19.49
N MET A 231 5.06 -0.70 18.69
CA MET A 231 4.92 -0.91 17.24
C MET A 231 4.20 -2.21 16.93
N VAL A 232 4.58 -3.31 17.61
CA VAL A 232 3.93 -4.62 17.46
C VAL A 232 2.46 -4.57 17.86
N ASP A 233 2.13 -3.90 18.97
CA ASP A 233 0.75 -3.73 19.45
C ASP A 233 -0.09 -2.94 18.42
N MET A 234 0.50 -1.91 17.81
CA MET A 234 -0.18 -1.12 16.78
C MET A 234 -0.48 -1.96 15.54
N ILE A 235 0.46 -2.77 15.07
CA ILE A 235 0.24 -3.70 13.95
C ILE A 235 -0.83 -4.74 14.29
N ALA A 236 -0.76 -5.33 15.47
CA ALA A 236 -1.76 -6.29 15.93
C ALA A 236 -3.16 -5.67 15.94
N ARG A 237 -3.26 -4.41 16.35
CA ARG A 237 -4.51 -3.65 16.31
C ARG A 237 -5.01 -3.45 14.89
N PHE A 238 -4.16 -3.01 13.96
CA PHE A 238 -4.54 -2.81 12.56
C PHE A 238 -5.03 -4.11 11.92
N ARG A 239 -4.30 -5.20 12.12
CA ARG A 239 -4.68 -6.52 11.59
C ARG A 239 -6.01 -7.02 12.17
N SER A 240 -6.28 -6.77 13.45
CA SER A 240 -7.54 -7.18 14.08
C SER A 240 -8.75 -6.42 13.54
N GLU A 241 -8.57 -5.17 13.11
CA GLU A 241 -9.64 -4.35 12.53
C GLU A 241 -9.82 -4.61 11.03
N ASP A 242 -8.73 -4.84 10.31
CA ASP A 242 -8.77 -5.10 8.87
C ASP A 242 -7.70 -6.11 8.44
N GLY A 243 -8.09 -7.34 8.22
CA GLY A 243 -7.21 -8.43 7.77
C GLY A 243 -6.99 -8.48 6.25
N ARG A 244 -7.46 -7.51 5.47
CA ARG A 244 -7.34 -7.49 4.00
C ARG A 244 -5.94 -7.11 3.50
N HIS A 245 -5.09 -6.59 4.36
CA HIS A 245 -3.77 -6.04 4.03
C HIS A 245 -2.66 -6.75 4.80
N LEU A 246 -1.44 -6.68 4.28
CA LEU A 246 -0.24 -7.08 5.01
C LEU A 246 0.32 -5.88 5.78
N TYR A 247 0.87 -6.14 6.96
CA TYR A 247 1.34 -5.11 7.88
C TYR A 247 2.80 -5.33 8.27
N ALA A 248 3.55 -4.23 8.41
CA ALA A 248 4.90 -4.22 8.95
C ALA A 248 5.11 -3.06 9.93
N SER A 249 5.95 -3.28 10.93
CA SER A 249 6.29 -2.32 11.98
C SER A 249 6.98 -1.06 11.47
N GLY A 250 7.61 -1.14 10.30
CA GLY A 250 8.22 0.00 9.66
C GLY A 250 8.95 -0.40 8.39
N SER A 251 9.49 0.61 7.72
CA SER A 251 10.40 0.43 6.60
C SER A 251 11.80 0.70 7.08
N ASN A 252 12.68 -0.31 6.98
CA ASN A 252 14.08 -0.25 7.40
C ASN A 252 14.27 0.14 8.87
N ASP A 253 13.42 -0.41 9.76
CA ASP A 253 13.50 -0.18 11.19
C ASP A 253 14.94 -0.44 11.68
N TYR A 254 15.46 0.52 12.45
CA TYR A 254 16.84 0.51 12.90
C TYR A 254 17.86 0.21 11.80
N LEU A 255 17.58 0.70 10.56
CA LEU A 255 18.37 0.37 9.38
C LEU A 255 18.49 -1.14 9.09
N GLY A 256 17.47 -1.92 9.51
CA GLY A 256 17.40 -3.36 9.33
C GLY A 256 18.28 -4.19 10.27
N PHE A 257 18.89 -3.60 11.26
CA PHE A 257 19.78 -4.35 12.20
C PHE A 257 19.05 -5.32 13.10
N ASN A 258 17.79 -5.02 13.44
CA ASN A 258 17.02 -5.84 14.36
C ASN A 258 16.23 -6.95 13.66
N GLY A 259 16.19 -6.94 12.32
CA GLY A 259 15.32 -7.82 11.55
C GLY A 259 13.84 -7.43 11.66
N PRO A 260 12.94 -8.28 11.15
CA PRO A 260 11.51 -8.05 11.25
C PRO A 260 11.03 -8.15 12.71
N ALA A 261 10.05 -7.33 13.07
CA ALA A 261 9.42 -7.42 14.37
C ALA A 261 8.44 -8.61 14.44
N ALA A 262 8.12 -9.04 15.67
CA ALA A 262 7.11 -10.07 15.86
C ALA A 262 5.76 -9.61 15.30
N GLY A 263 5.19 -10.41 14.41
CA GLY A 263 3.91 -10.10 13.78
C GLY A 263 4.01 -9.30 12.48
N ASP A 264 5.19 -8.93 12.00
CA ASP A 264 5.34 -8.43 10.63
C ASP A 264 4.98 -9.51 9.61
N ASP A 265 4.29 -9.12 8.53
CA ASP A 265 3.98 -10.00 7.41
C ASP A 265 5.07 -9.95 6.32
N TYR A 266 5.87 -8.89 6.32
CA TYR A 266 6.98 -8.67 5.37
C TYR A 266 8.05 -7.79 6.01
N PHE A 267 9.23 -7.77 5.42
CA PHE A 267 10.37 -7.00 5.92
C PHE A 267 10.92 -6.07 4.85
N THR A 268 10.85 -4.77 5.09
CA THR A 268 11.43 -3.75 4.21
C THR A 268 12.74 -3.28 4.79
N THR A 269 13.87 -3.58 4.12
CA THR A 269 15.18 -3.28 4.66
C THR A 269 16.23 -3.01 3.58
N CYS A 270 17.22 -2.22 3.91
CA CYS A 270 18.47 -2.14 3.16
C CYS A 270 19.55 -3.09 3.70
N ARG A 271 19.27 -3.82 4.79
CA ARG A 271 20.18 -4.76 5.44
C ARG A 271 19.43 -5.97 5.90
N VAL A 272 19.92 -7.16 5.56
CA VAL A 272 19.37 -8.41 6.05
C VAL A 272 20.23 -8.93 7.18
N PRO A 273 19.66 -9.27 8.33
CA PRO A 273 20.42 -9.87 9.45
C PRO A 273 21.04 -11.18 8.98
N GLY A 274 22.36 -11.27 9.09
CA GLY A 274 23.12 -12.51 8.89
C GLY A 274 23.67 -13.04 10.19
N ALA A 275 24.34 -14.18 10.16
CA ALA A 275 25.01 -14.79 11.32
C ALA A 275 26.04 -13.84 11.99
N ASN A 276 26.45 -12.83 11.28
CA ASN A 276 27.28 -11.75 11.80
C ASN A 276 26.75 -10.41 11.28
N VAL A 277 25.95 -9.74 12.11
CA VAL A 277 25.28 -8.47 11.81
C VAL A 277 26.24 -7.38 11.32
N PHE A 278 27.51 -7.46 11.65
CA PHE A 278 28.49 -6.46 11.25
C PHE A 278 29.32 -6.84 10.02
N SER A 279 29.43 -8.11 9.68
CA SER A 279 30.27 -8.56 8.55
C SER A 279 29.47 -9.02 7.33
N ASN A 280 28.22 -9.43 7.49
CA ASN A 280 27.32 -9.75 6.37
C ASN A 280 26.36 -8.61 6.11
N HIS A 281 26.90 -7.46 5.90
CA HIS A 281 26.12 -6.38 5.39
C HIS A 281 25.83 -6.60 3.92
N THR A 282 24.96 -7.50 3.68
CA THR A 282 24.24 -7.30 2.48
C THR A 282 23.31 -6.14 2.78
N ARG A 283 23.75 -4.95 2.52
CA ARG A 283 22.84 -3.89 2.20
C ARG A 283 22.21 -4.31 0.89
N GLY A 284 21.14 -5.11 0.98
CA GLY A 284 20.48 -5.74 -0.08
C GLY A 284 20.46 -4.89 -1.24
N SER A 285 19.92 -3.98 -1.17
CA SER A 285 19.60 -3.16 -2.25
C SER A 285 20.55 -2.02 -2.43
N PHE A 286 21.35 -1.76 -1.45
CA PHE A 286 22.56 -1.16 -1.57
C PHE A 286 22.84 0.06 -2.24
N SER A 287 22.00 0.90 -1.94
CA SER A 287 21.91 2.19 -2.51
C SER A 287 22.70 3.26 -1.82
N PHE A 288 23.28 3.01 -0.70
CA PHE A 288 24.09 4.02 -0.04
C PHE A 288 25.50 4.08 -0.61
N ALA A 289 25.96 5.30 -0.89
CA ALA A 289 27.33 5.59 -1.26
C ALA A 289 28.35 5.44 -0.13
N ASP A 290 27.91 5.03 1.05
CA ASP A 290 28.79 4.77 2.18
C ASP A 290 29.50 3.45 2.01
N ALA A 291 30.63 3.62 1.63
CA ALA A 291 31.48 2.79 0.87
C ALA A 291 32.17 1.68 1.65
N GLU A 292 32.49 1.82 2.90
CA GLU A 292 33.33 0.84 3.60
C GLU A 292 32.65 -0.49 3.83
N ASP A 293 31.33 -0.51 3.96
CA ASP A 293 30.55 -1.72 4.16
C ASP A 293 29.74 -2.12 2.92
N GLY A 294 30.03 -1.52 1.82
CA GLY A 294 29.67 -1.92 0.49
C GLY A 294 28.21 -1.95 0.15
N GLY A 295 27.72 -0.92 -0.43
CA GLY A 295 26.63 -1.09 -1.35
C GLY A 295 27.15 -1.80 -2.60
N TYR A 296 26.65 -2.99 -2.90
CA TYR A 296 27.05 -3.71 -4.13
C TYR A 296 26.87 -2.85 -5.37
N ILE A 297 25.80 -2.09 -5.45
CA ILE A 297 25.48 -1.24 -6.59
C ILE A 297 26.56 -0.18 -6.83
N ASN A 298 27.16 0.37 -5.77
CA ASN A 298 28.20 1.38 -5.88
C ASN A 298 29.63 0.80 -5.99
N HIS A 299 29.81 -0.50 -5.71
CA HIS A 299 31.11 -1.15 -5.66
C HIS A 299 31.35 -2.20 -6.74
N THR A 300 30.31 -2.60 -7.45
CA THR A 300 30.40 -3.57 -8.53
C THR A 300 29.82 -3.00 -9.80
N TYR A 301 30.31 -3.46 -10.94
CA TYR A 301 29.67 -3.15 -12.20
C TYR A 301 28.24 -3.67 -12.21
N PRO A 302 27.28 -2.93 -12.79
CA PRO A 302 25.93 -3.42 -12.97
C PRO A 302 25.93 -4.79 -13.65
N ASN A 303 25.23 -5.75 -13.05
CA ASN A 303 25.10 -7.09 -13.60
C ASN A 303 23.75 -7.70 -13.19
N SER A 304 23.35 -8.75 -13.90
CA SER A 304 22.11 -9.49 -13.65
C SER A 304 22.34 -10.86 -12.98
N VAL A 305 23.56 -11.16 -12.58
CA VAL A 305 23.94 -12.47 -12.01
C VAL A 305 24.16 -12.44 -10.51
N MET A 306 23.86 -11.31 -9.87
CA MET A 306 24.00 -11.16 -8.44
C MET A 306 22.98 -12.05 -7.71
N ASN A 307 23.47 -12.90 -6.81
CA ASN A 307 22.65 -13.79 -6.01
C ASN A 307 22.68 -13.36 -4.54
N PHE A 308 21.49 -13.07 -3.99
CA PHE A 308 21.33 -12.64 -2.60
C PHE A 308 20.82 -13.78 -1.70
N GLU A 309 20.67 -14.99 -2.20
CA GLU A 309 20.08 -16.12 -1.48
C GLU A 309 20.72 -16.34 -0.10
N SER A 310 22.06 -16.39 -0.06
CA SER A 310 22.76 -16.57 1.23
C SER A 310 22.56 -15.41 2.21
N ALA A 311 22.22 -14.25 1.73
CA ALA A 311 22.01 -13.07 2.56
C ALA A 311 20.61 -13.05 3.18
N ILE A 312 19.64 -13.67 2.53
CA ILE A 312 18.23 -13.67 2.95
C ILE A 312 17.77 -15.01 3.56
N GLU A 313 18.60 -16.06 3.50
CA GLU A 313 18.24 -17.43 3.91
C GLU A 313 17.73 -17.55 5.36
N GLN A 314 18.12 -16.61 6.24
CA GLN A 314 17.70 -16.61 7.63
C GLN A 314 16.39 -15.87 7.89
N CYS A 315 15.82 -15.22 6.88
CA CYS A 315 14.56 -14.52 7.00
C CYS A 315 13.42 -15.38 6.45
N SER A 316 12.42 -15.63 7.27
CA SER A 316 11.24 -16.43 6.90
C SER A 316 10.10 -15.64 6.28
N LEU A 317 10.26 -14.33 6.12
CA LEU A 317 9.27 -13.43 5.55
C LEU A 317 9.72 -12.93 4.17
N PRO A 318 8.79 -12.46 3.33
CA PRO A 318 9.14 -11.74 2.12
C PRO A 318 9.97 -10.50 2.45
N ILE A 319 11.07 -10.31 1.73
CA ILE A 319 11.95 -9.16 1.89
C ILE A 319 11.79 -8.21 0.71
N ILE A 320 11.66 -6.93 1.02
CA ILE A 320 11.63 -5.84 0.04
C ILE A 320 12.84 -4.95 0.27
N GLY A 321 13.54 -4.62 -0.82
CA GLY A 321 14.64 -3.66 -0.75
C GLY A 321 14.14 -2.26 -0.40
N HIS A 322 14.79 -1.63 0.58
CA HIS A 322 14.49 -0.28 1.04
C HIS A 322 15.35 0.73 0.28
N GLU A 323 14.70 1.70 -0.38
CA GLU A 323 15.36 2.83 -1.06
C GLU A 323 16.50 2.42 -2.02
N THR A 324 16.28 1.35 -2.77
CA THR A 324 17.23 0.81 -3.72
C THR A 324 17.48 1.79 -4.86
N GLY A 325 18.73 1.91 -5.30
CA GLY A 325 19.08 2.69 -6.50
C GLY A 325 19.21 4.19 -6.26
N GLN A 326 19.62 4.63 -5.08
CA GLN A 326 19.95 6.02 -4.79
C GLN A 326 21.26 6.44 -5.50
N PHE A 327 21.29 6.34 -6.81
CA PHE A 327 22.46 6.70 -7.59
C PHE A 327 22.65 8.21 -7.61
N GLN A 328 23.89 8.63 -7.35
CA GLN A 328 24.30 10.00 -7.55
C GLN A 328 24.59 10.24 -9.02
N CYS A 329 23.75 10.98 -9.67
CA CYS A 329 23.93 11.36 -11.07
C CYS A 329 23.60 12.84 -11.28
N TYR A 330 24.18 13.43 -12.32
CA TYR A 330 23.81 14.78 -12.72
C TYR A 330 22.37 14.79 -13.23
N PRO A 331 21.55 15.76 -12.82
CA PRO A 331 20.20 15.89 -13.34
C PRO A 331 20.21 16.29 -14.81
N ASN A 332 19.16 15.90 -15.52
CA ASN A 332 18.95 16.42 -16.88
C ASN A 332 18.50 17.88 -16.78
N TYR A 333 19.36 18.83 -17.14
CA TYR A 333 19.05 20.26 -17.07
C TYR A 333 17.98 20.75 -18.05
N GLU A 334 17.56 19.93 -19.03
CA GLU A 334 16.40 20.22 -19.87
C GLU A 334 15.09 20.24 -19.04
N GLU A 335 15.07 19.63 -17.86
CA GLU A 335 13.96 19.69 -16.91
C GLU A 335 13.62 21.12 -16.48
N ILE A 336 14.60 22.04 -16.48
CA ILE A 336 14.41 23.46 -16.16
C ILE A 336 13.29 24.08 -17.02
N LYS A 337 13.18 23.68 -18.28
CA LYS A 337 12.21 24.21 -19.23
C LYS A 337 10.75 23.83 -18.87
N LYS A 338 10.56 22.80 -18.06
CA LYS A 338 9.22 22.36 -17.60
C LYS A 338 8.61 23.27 -16.56
N TYR A 339 9.41 24.08 -15.90
CA TYR A 339 8.96 24.97 -14.83
C TYR A 339 8.38 26.28 -15.40
N THR A 340 7.16 26.19 -15.91
CA THR A 340 6.47 27.32 -16.54
C THR A 340 5.51 28.06 -15.60
N GLY A 341 5.31 27.52 -14.38
CA GLY A 341 4.40 28.08 -13.39
C GLY A 341 5.08 28.98 -12.34
N ALA A 342 4.49 29.03 -11.15
CA ALA A 342 4.96 29.81 -10.02
C ALA A 342 6.27 29.26 -9.41
N LEU A 343 6.44 27.93 -9.42
CA LEU A 343 7.63 27.27 -8.91
C LEU A 343 8.81 27.48 -9.86
N LYS A 344 10.00 27.62 -9.29
CA LYS A 344 11.25 27.81 -10.03
C LYS A 344 12.26 26.72 -9.68
N PRO A 345 13.02 26.20 -10.66
CA PRO A 345 13.99 25.14 -10.46
C PRO A 345 15.36 25.67 -9.96
N TRP A 346 15.36 26.43 -8.88
CA TRP A 346 16.55 27.08 -8.34
C TRP A 346 17.72 26.12 -8.10
N ASN A 347 17.44 24.91 -7.61
CA ASN A 347 18.45 23.88 -7.37
C ASN A 347 19.09 23.42 -8.68
N LEU A 348 18.32 23.17 -9.73
CA LEU A 348 18.84 22.74 -11.03
C LEU A 348 19.66 23.85 -11.69
N GLU A 349 19.24 25.10 -11.59
CA GLU A 349 19.97 26.27 -12.11
C GLU A 349 21.31 26.45 -11.40
N ILE A 350 21.32 26.32 -10.05
CA ILE A 350 22.55 26.42 -9.25
C ILE A 350 23.49 25.27 -9.57
N PHE A 351 23.00 24.03 -9.67
CA PHE A 351 23.84 22.88 -10.01
C PHE A 351 24.43 22.99 -11.40
N ARG A 352 23.64 23.39 -12.39
CA ARG A 352 24.14 23.64 -13.75
C ARG A 352 25.24 24.68 -13.78
N LYS A 353 25.05 25.79 -13.05
CA LYS A 353 26.06 26.86 -12.95
C LYS A 353 27.36 26.33 -12.33
N ARG A 354 27.25 25.66 -11.16
CA ARG A 354 28.43 25.12 -10.46
C ARG A 354 29.17 24.07 -11.26
N LEU A 355 28.45 23.21 -11.99
CA LEU A 355 29.06 22.23 -12.87
C LEU A 355 29.87 22.91 -13.95
N GLY A 356 29.35 23.97 -14.61
CA GLY A 356 30.08 24.74 -15.61
C GLY A 356 31.31 25.51 -15.05
N GLU A 357 31.26 25.89 -13.76
CA GLU A 357 32.40 26.54 -13.10
C GLU A 357 33.50 25.55 -12.68
N SER A 358 33.18 24.26 -12.57
CA SER A 358 34.12 23.22 -12.18
C SER A 358 34.91 22.63 -13.37
N GLY A 359 34.59 23.01 -14.61
CA GLY A 359 35.21 22.51 -15.83
C GLY A 359 34.50 21.27 -16.35
#